data_7afdb0873bfec5386f61619fbb1e7c5c
#
_entry.id   7afdb0873bfec5386f61619fbb1e7c5c
#
_cell.length_a   1.000
_cell.length_b   1.000
_cell.length_c   1.000
_cell.angle_alpha   90.00
_cell.angle_beta   90.00
_cell.angle_gamma   90.00
#
_symmetry.space_group_name_H-M   'P 1'
#
loop_
_entity.id
_entity.type
_entity.pdbx_description
1 polymer ?
#
loop_
_entity_poly.entity_id
_entity_poly.type
_entity_poly.pdbx_seq_one_letter_code
_entity_poly.pdbx_strand_id
1 'polypeptide(L)'
;MANFRGRDFPIQRTLFVFVLLCGTSILVSSCGSSTKSVELAKQNVEQFHSKLDSEQFASLYATSDEKFHQATSESDFVKFLDAVHRKLGNVQQSSLRNTGVAWFAGQGATVTLVYETKFAQGTGMEKFVWHIKDNAATLYGYFINSNEPITK
;
A
#
# COMPACT_ATOMS: atom_id res chain seq x y z
N MET A 1 -39.47 -79.81 10.95
CA MET A 1 -39.72 -79.44 9.56
C MET A 1 -40.02 -77.96 9.50
N ALA A 2 -39.47 -77.33 8.61
CA ALA A 2 -39.61 -75.94 8.13
C ALA A 2 -38.46 -75.03 8.45
N ASN A 3 -37.71 -74.92 7.42
CA ASN A 3 -36.55 -74.03 7.13
C ASN A 3 -37.00 -72.59 7.00
N PHE A 4 -36.39 -71.66 7.69
CA PHE A 4 -36.56 -70.24 7.38
C PHE A 4 -35.20 -69.61 7.11
N ARG A 5 -34.98 -69.34 5.83
CA ARG A 5 -33.81 -68.71 5.28
C ARG A 5 -33.71 -67.25 5.70
N GLY A 6 -32.60 -66.89 6.26
CA GLY A 6 -32.25 -65.52 6.48
C GLY A 6 -32.10 -64.76 5.17
N ARG A 7 -32.52 -63.51 5.16
CA ARG A 7 -32.15 -62.50 4.14
C ARG A 7 -31.19 -61.52 4.76
N ASP A 8 -29.97 -61.62 4.32
CA ASP A 8 -28.94 -60.64 4.60
C ASP A 8 -29.25 -59.36 3.84
N PHE A 9 -29.47 -58.27 4.55
CA PHE A 9 -29.52 -56.91 3.96
C PHE A 9 -28.15 -56.29 4.05
N PRO A 10 -27.56 -55.89 2.92
CA PRO A 10 -26.31 -55.15 2.91
C PRO A 10 -26.60 -53.64 3.05
N ILE A 11 -26.76 -53.14 4.27
CA ILE A 11 -26.93 -51.69 4.56
C ILE A 11 -25.64 -51.11 5.19
N GLN A 12 -24.49 -51.56 4.80
CA GLN A 12 -23.25 -51.06 5.44
C GLN A 12 -22.16 -50.58 4.46
N ARG A 13 -22.55 -50.29 3.22
CA ARG A 13 -21.59 -49.83 2.22
C ARG A 13 -21.79 -48.39 1.69
N THR A 14 -22.86 -47.72 2.13
CA THR A 14 -23.20 -46.39 1.56
C THR A 14 -22.93 -45.23 2.52
N LEU A 15 -22.41 -45.47 3.72
CA LEU A 15 -22.21 -44.47 4.76
C LEU A 15 -20.73 -44.00 4.89
N PHE A 16 -19.82 -44.61 4.12
CA PHE A 16 -18.38 -44.23 4.18
C PHE A 16 -17.89 -43.32 3.06
N VAL A 17 -18.73 -42.98 2.08
CA VAL A 17 -18.32 -42.13 0.96
C VAL A 17 -18.65 -40.65 1.16
N PHE A 18 -19.46 -40.27 2.17
CA PHE A 18 -19.91 -38.89 2.37
C PHE A 18 -19.09 -38.08 3.38
N VAL A 19 -18.09 -38.65 4.02
CA VAL A 19 -17.24 -37.94 5.02
C VAL A 19 -15.90 -37.45 4.43
N LEU A 20 -15.56 -37.79 3.19
CA LEU A 20 -14.25 -37.46 2.62
C LEU A 20 -14.25 -36.26 1.66
N LEU A 21 -15.34 -35.50 1.56
CA LEU A 21 -15.43 -34.35 0.63
C LEU A 21 -15.57 -32.96 1.33
N CYS A 22 -15.36 -32.89 2.63
CA CYS A 22 -15.51 -31.65 3.40
C CYS A 22 -14.20 -31.11 3.99
N GLY A 23 -13.04 -31.50 3.46
CA GLY A 23 -11.73 -31.28 4.07
C GLY A 23 -10.70 -30.49 3.27
N THR A 24 -11.05 -29.70 2.22
CA THR A 24 -10.06 -28.89 1.52
C THR A 24 -10.60 -27.54 1.08
N SER A 25 -10.96 -26.70 2.04
CA SER A 25 -11.26 -25.28 1.77
C SER A 25 -10.70 -24.42 2.90
N ILE A 26 -9.40 -24.44 3.10
CA ILE A 26 -8.72 -23.51 4.01
C ILE A 26 -7.43 -23.05 3.37
N LEU A 27 -7.25 -21.73 3.37
CA LEU A 27 -6.00 -21.00 3.24
C LEU A 27 -5.60 -20.52 1.85
N VAL A 28 -6.22 -19.43 1.39
CA VAL A 28 -5.51 -18.37 0.68
C VAL A 28 -6.15 -17.01 1.02
N SER A 29 -5.97 -16.52 2.23
CA SER A 29 -6.43 -15.18 2.61
C SER A 29 -5.32 -14.27 3.14
N SER A 30 -4.05 -14.68 3.11
CA SER A 30 -2.96 -13.91 3.71
C SER A 30 -2.21 -12.99 2.73
N CYS A 31 -2.35 -13.16 1.43
CA CYS A 31 -1.61 -12.37 0.44
C CYS A 31 -2.33 -11.06 0.02
N GLY A 32 -3.62 -10.92 0.32
CA GLY A 32 -4.44 -9.80 -0.16
C GLY A 32 -4.19 -8.46 0.56
N SER A 33 -3.78 -8.47 1.81
CA SER A 33 -3.63 -7.24 2.59
C SER A 33 -2.39 -6.43 2.23
N SER A 34 -1.26 -7.09 1.96
CA SER A 34 -0.03 -6.40 1.53
C SER A 34 -0.17 -5.75 0.16
N THR A 35 -0.76 -6.48 -0.80
CA THR A 35 -1.01 -5.96 -2.16
C THR A 35 -1.94 -4.75 -2.12
N LYS A 36 -3.03 -4.82 -1.34
CA LYS A 36 -3.98 -3.71 -1.20
C LYS A 36 -3.33 -2.47 -0.59
N SER A 37 -2.50 -2.63 0.42
CA SER A 37 -1.78 -1.52 1.05
C SER A 37 -0.82 -0.84 0.08
N VAL A 38 -0.10 -1.62 -0.73
CA VAL A 38 0.81 -1.10 -1.77
C VAL A 38 0.04 -0.35 -2.85
N GLU A 39 -1.08 -0.89 -3.34
CA GLU A 39 -1.90 -0.21 -4.35
C GLU A 39 -2.49 1.10 -3.81
N LEU A 40 -2.95 1.12 -2.57
CA LEU A 40 -3.43 2.34 -1.92
C LEU A 40 -2.31 3.38 -1.81
N ALA A 41 -1.11 2.97 -1.44
CA ALA A 41 0.06 3.85 -1.37
C ALA A 41 0.41 4.42 -2.76
N LYS A 42 0.39 3.61 -3.83
CA LYS A 42 0.63 4.07 -5.20
C LYS A 42 -0.38 5.13 -5.66
N GLN A 43 -1.67 4.89 -5.41
CA GLN A 43 -2.72 5.87 -5.72
C GLN A 43 -2.49 7.20 -5.01
N ASN A 44 -1.99 7.16 -3.77
CA ASN A 44 -1.66 8.36 -3.01
C ASN A 44 -0.39 9.06 -3.53
N VAL A 45 0.57 8.35 -4.14
CA VAL A 45 1.68 8.99 -4.86
C VAL A 45 1.17 9.75 -6.08
N GLU A 46 0.25 9.20 -6.86
CA GLU A 46 -0.35 9.89 -8.00
C GLU A 46 -1.09 11.15 -7.57
N GLN A 47 -1.85 11.09 -6.47
CA GLN A 47 -2.51 12.26 -5.89
C GLN A 47 -1.51 13.29 -5.35
N PHE A 48 -0.40 12.85 -4.75
CA PHE A 48 0.68 13.72 -4.30
C PHE A 48 1.26 14.49 -5.47
N HIS A 49 1.62 13.82 -6.56
CA HIS A 49 2.16 14.46 -7.77
C HIS A 49 1.17 15.46 -8.38
N SER A 50 -0.11 15.10 -8.47
CA SER A 50 -1.14 16.02 -8.97
C SER A 50 -1.29 17.27 -8.10
N LYS A 51 -1.20 17.15 -6.77
CA LYS A 51 -1.22 18.29 -5.86
C LYS A 51 0.08 19.10 -5.89
N LEU A 52 1.22 18.43 -6.06
CA LEU A 52 2.51 19.10 -6.26
C LEU A 52 2.49 19.97 -7.50
N ASP A 53 2.01 19.43 -8.63
CA ASP A 53 1.92 20.12 -9.91
C ASP A 53 0.93 21.29 -9.91
N SER A 54 -0.10 21.20 -9.07
CA SER A 54 -1.09 22.29 -8.87
C SER A 54 -0.79 23.18 -7.67
N GLU A 55 0.42 23.08 -7.10
CA GLU A 55 0.91 23.92 -5.98
C GLU A 55 0.03 23.87 -4.73
N GLN A 56 -0.71 22.75 -4.53
CA GLN A 56 -1.57 22.55 -3.37
C GLN A 56 -0.79 22.02 -2.15
N PHE A 57 0.33 22.63 -1.81
CA PHE A 57 1.29 22.16 -0.82
C PHE A 57 0.69 22.10 0.59
N ALA A 58 -0.08 23.12 1.00
CA ALA A 58 -0.76 23.13 2.29
C ALA A 58 -1.78 21.97 2.42
N SER A 59 -2.47 21.59 1.33
CA SER A 59 -3.36 20.44 1.30
C SER A 59 -2.61 19.12 1.49
N LEU A 60 -1.38 18.98 0.96
CA LEU A 60 -0.52 17.82 1.19
C LEU A 60 -0.14 17.69 2.66
N TYR A 61 0.20 18.81 3.30
CA TYR A 61 0.48 18.83 4.73
C TYR A 61 -0.75 18.48 5.56
N ALA A 62 -1.87 19.14 5.33
CA ALA A 62 -3.10 18.96 6.12
C ALA A 62 -3.63 17.51 6.11
N THR A 63 -3.35 16.74 5.04
CA THR A 63 -3.77 15.33 4.92
C THR A 63 -2.66 14.33 5.32
N SER A 64 -1.52 14.79 5.83
CA SER A 64 -0.43 13.92 6.26
C SER A 64 -0.66 13.36 7.68
N ASP A 65 0.19 12.42 8.07
CA ASP A 65 0.13 11.73 9.37
C ASP A 65 0.48 12.67 10.52
N GLU A 66 -0.13 12.46 11.69
CA GLU A 66 0.14 13.25 12.88
C GLU A 66 1.64 13.25 13.29
N LYS A 67 2.32 12.11 13.13
CA LYS A 67 3.76 12.03 13.41
C LYS A 67 4.59 12.83 12.41
N PHE A 68 4.09 12.98 11.18
CA PHE A 68 4.71 13.88 10.21
C PHE A 68 4.58 15.34 10.68
N HIS A 69 3.41 15.75 11.19
CA HIS A 69 3.19 17.09 11.77
C HIS A 69 4.07 17.36 12.99
N GLN A 70 4.35 16.33 13.80
CA GLN A 70 5.26 16.46 14.95
C GLN A 70 6.74 16.64 14.53
N ALA A 71 7.11 16.12 13.36
CA ALA A 71 8.49 16.15 12.87
C ALA A 71 8.78 17.36 11.96
N THR A 72 7.77 17.92 11.31
CA THR A 72 7.93 18.96 10.28
C THR A 72 6.80 19.97 10.41
N SER A 73 7.12 21.27 10.43
CA SER A 73 6.10 22.32 10.41
C SER A 73 5.46 22.47 9.02
N GLU A 74 4.21 22.94 8.95
CA GLU A 74 3.56 23.27 7.68
C GLU A 74 4.39 24.24 6.84
N SER A 75 4.87 25.33 7.48
CA SER A 75 5.69 26.34 6.80
C SER A 75 6.94 25.76 6.15
N ASP A 76 7.63 24.84 6.83
CA ASP A 76 8.86 24.25 6.30
C ASP A 76 8.56 23.25 5.18
N PHE A 77 7.50 22.46 5.32
CA PHE A 77 7.09 21.53 4.26
C PHE A 77 6.61 22.25 3.01
N VAL A 78 5.80 23.29 3.16
CA VAL A 78 5.33 24.12 2.04
C VAL A 78 6.52 24.78 1.31
N LYS A 79 7.46 25.38 2.05
CA LYS A 79 8.69 25.96 1.46
C LYS A 79 9.55 24.91 0.75
N PHE A 80 9.63 23.71 1.32
CA PHE A 80 10.38 22.63 0.70
C PHE A 80 9.74 22.17 -0.61
N LEU A 81 8.41 21.94 -0.65
CA LEU A 81 7.70 21.55 -1.87
C LEU A 81 7.72 22.66 -2.93
N ASP A 82 7.58 23.93 -2.52
CA ASP A 82 7.74 25.07 -3.41
C ASP A 82 9.15 25.08 -4.05
N ALA A 83 10.18 24.83 -3.27
CA ALA A 83 11.55 24.75 -3.80
C ALA A 83 11.73 23.57 -4.77
N VAL A 84 11.13 22.40 -4.47
CA VAL A 84 11.12 21.24 -5.38
C VAL A 84 10.44 21.61 -6.69
N HIS A 85 9.22 22.15 -6.63
CA HIS A 85 8.41 22.49 -7.80
C HIS A 85 9.09 23.57 -8.66
N ARG A 86 9.61 24.64 -8.05
CA ARG A 86 10.34 25.69 -8.79
C ARG A 86 11.61 25.20 -9.48
N LYS A 87 12.31 24.22 -8.89
CA LYS A 87 13.58 23.71 -9.42
C LYS A 87 13.40 22.62 -10.46
N LEU A 88 12.46 21.73 -10.25
CA LEU A 88 12.28 20.54 -11.08
C LEU A 88 11.10 20.69 -12.05
N GLY A 89 10.15 21.59 -11.76
CA GLY A 89 8.92 21.76 -12.54
C GLY A 89 7.93 20.60 -12.32
N ASN A 90 6.94 20.52 -13.19
CA ASN A 90 5.88 19.54 -13.14
C ASN A 90 6.39 18.12 -13.40
N VAL A 91 5.72 17.14 -12.79
CA VAL A 91 5.96 15.72 -13.01
C VAL A 91 5.55 15.35 -14.46
N GLN A 92 6.44 14.69 -15.18
CA GLN A 92 6.19 14.19 -16.52
C GLN A 92 6.00 12.68 -16.56
N GLN A 93 6.80 11.96 -15.77
CA GLN A 93 6.75 10.51 -15.69
C GLN A 93 7.35 10.07 -14.37
N SER A 94 6.72 9.08 -13.72
CA SER A 94 7.26 8.47 -12.51
C SER A 94 7.28 6.94 -12.66
N SER A 95 8.35 6.32 -12.21
CA SER A 95 8.60 4.88 -12.35
C SER A 95 8.96 4.28 -11.01
N LEU A 96 8.17 3.33 -10.51
CA LEU A 96 8.43 2.64 -9.25
C LEU A 96 9.73 1.80 -9.36
N ARG A 97 10.65 2.02 -8.44
CA ARG A 97 11.96 1.33 -8.38
C ARG A 97 12.04 0.34 -7.23
N ASN A 98 11.41 0.65 -6.10
CA ASN A 98 11.43 -0.23 -4.94
C ASN A 98 10.14 -0.10 -4.11
N THR A 99 9.79 -1.20 -3.42
CA THR A 99 8.65 -1.27 -2.52
C THR A 99 9.06 -2.00 -1.25
N GLY A 100 8.77 -1.43 -0.09
CA GLY A 100 8.92 -2.06 1.22
C GLY A 100 7.61 -2.00 1.98
N VAL A 101 7.27 -3.06 2.72
CA VAL A 101 6.10 -3.11 3.60
C VAL A 101 6.53 -3.60 4.96
N ALA A 102 6.18 -2.87 6.01
CA ALA A 102 6.35 -3.28 7.40
C ALA A 102 5.00 -3.23 8.12
N TRP A 103 4.69 -4.27 8.88
CA TRP A 103 3.45 -4.40 9.65
C TRP A 103 3.73 -4.24 11.14
N PHE A 104 2.89 -3.47 11.81
CA PHE A 104 2.95 -3.27 13.24
C PHE A 104 1.60 -3.64 13.87
N ALA A 105 1.61 -4.61 14.79
CA ALA A 105 0.40 -5.09 15.45
C ALA A 105 -0.40 -3.92 16.09
N GLY A 106 -1.68 -3.81 15.72
CA GLY A 106 -2.57 -2.75 16.20
C GLY A 106 -2.32 -1.34 15.65
N GLN A 107 -1.26 -1.14 14.84
CA GLN A 107 -0.91 0.18 14.30
C GLN A 107 -1.06 0.29 12.77
N GLY A 108 -1.34 -0.83 12.09
CA GLY A 108 -1.45 -0.85 10.63
C GLY A 108 -0.13 -1.18 9.93
N ALA A 109 0.01 -0.76 8.69
CA ALA A 109 1.21 -1.00 7.88
C ALA A 109 1.93 0.30 7.55
N THR A 110 3.25 0.22 7.41
CA THR A 110 4.05 1.26 6.76
C THR A 110 4.48 0.76 5.40
N VAL A 111 4.12 1.50 4.35
CA VAL A 111 4.53 1.22 2.97
C VAL A 111 5.54 2.26 2.53
N THR A 112 6.72 1.80 2.13
CA THR A 112 7.75 2.65 1.54
C THR A 112 7.81 2.40 0.04
N LEU A 113 7.66 3.46 -0.75
CA LEU A 113 7.78 3.43 -2.20
C LEU A 113 8.92 4.35 -2.64
N VAL A 114 9.77 3.84 -3.52
CA VAL A 114 10.85 4.64 -4.14
C VAL A 114 10.57 4.75 -5.63
N TYR A 115 10.47 5.98 -6.10
CA TYR A 115 10.26 6.30 -7.50
C TYR A 115 11.45 7.02 -8.10
N GLU A 116 11.75 6.73 -9.34
CA GLU A 116 12.50 7.60 -10.20
C GLU A 116 11.51 8.46 -10.98
N THR A 117 11.54 9.76 -10.75
CA THR A 117 10.58 10.70 -11.32
C THR A 117 11.30 11.67 -12.24
N LYS A 118 10.83 11.72 -13.50
CA LYS A 118 11.23 12.72 -14.48
C LYS A 118 10.30 13.90 -14.34
N PHE A 119 10.88 15.04 -14.02
CA PHE A 119 10.23 16.33 -13.99
C PHE A 119 10.54 17.12 -15.28
N ALA A 120 9.89 18.26 -15.47
CA ALA A 120 10.10 19.11 -16.64
C ALA A 120 11.54 19.65 -16.75
N GLN A 121 12.25 19.84 -15.62
CA GLN A 121 13.57 20.46 -15.54
C GLN A 121 14.64 19.56 -14.91
N GLY A 122 14.35 18.28 -14.66
CA GLY A 122 15.31 17.36 -14.08
C GLY A 122 14.75 16.00 -13.73
N THR A 123 15.56 15.20 -13.04
CA THR A 123 15.16 13.87 -12.54
C THR A 123 15.48 13.76 -11.07
N GLY A 124 14.57 13.19 -10.30
CA GLY A 124 14.73 12.94 -8.86
C GLY A 124 14.40 11.51 -8.47
N MET A 125 15.10 11.03 -7.45
CA MET A 125 14.73 9.83 -6.71
C MET A 125 13.87 10.25 -5.53
N GLU A 126 12.58 9.92 -5.58
CA GLU A 126 11.61 10.22 -4.54
C GLU A 126 11.39 8.99 -3.65
N LYS A 127 11.36 9.20 -2.34
CA LYS A 127 10.97 8.18 -1.38
C LYS A 127 9.75 8.65 -0.61
N PHE A 128 8.66 7.92 -0.77
CA PHE A 128 7.42 8.12 -0.04
C PHE A 128 7.32 7.07 1.07
N VAL A 129 6.94 7.49 2.26
CA VAL A 129 6.58 6.61 3.37
C VAL A 129 5.13 6.89 3.71
N TRP A 130 4.29 5.86 3.56
CA TRP A 130 2.85 5.94 3.82
C TRP A 130 2.51 5.10 5.04
N HIS A 131 1.74 5.65 5.96
CA HIS A 131 1.09 4.92 7.02
C HIS A 131 -0.30 4.47 6.54
N ILE A 132 -0.54 3.16 6.55
CA ILE A 132 -1.79 2.55 6.08
C ILE A 132 -2.54 2.00 7.26
N LYS A 133 -3.68 2.60 7.57
CA LYS A 133 -4.57 2.17 8.64
C LYS A 133 -6.02 2.38 8.21
N ASP A 134 -6.91 1.44 8.56
CA ASP A 134 -8.36 1.52 8.30
C ASP A 134 -8.72 1.86 6.83
N ASN A 135 -7.97 1.27 5.87
CA ASN A 135 -8.07 1.55 4.42
C ASN A 135 -7.76 3.01 4.02
N ALA A 136 -7.11 3.77 4.86
CA ALA A 136 -6.59 5.10 4.55
C ALA A 136 -5.06 5.08 4.46
N ALA A 137 -4.50 5.91 3.58
CA ALA A 137 -3.05 6.15 3.50
C ALA A 137 -2.78 7.61 3.88
N THR A 138 -1.96 7.84 4.88
CA THR A 138 -1.50 9.16 5.30
C THR A 138 0.00 9.29 5.08
N LEU A 139 0.48 10.43 4.59
CA LEU A 139 1.90 10.65 4.34
C LEU A 139 2.65 10.72 5.67
N TYR A 140 3.56 9.78 5.86
CA TYR A 140 4.41 9.69 7.05
C TYR A 140 5.80 10.29 6.81
N GLY A 141 6.26 10.32 5.56
CA GLY A 141 7.53 10.93 5.17
C GLY A 141 7.67 11.07 3.66
N TYR A 142 8.31 12.15 3.24
CA TYR A 142 8.67 12.42 1.85
C TYR A 142 10.10 12.91 1.77
N PHE A 143 10.87 12.33 0.85
CA PHE A 143 12.26 12.67 0.61
C PHE A 143 12.50 12.67 -0.90
N ILE A 144 13.29 13.61 -1.37
CA ILE A 144 13.73 13.66 -2.77
C ILE A 144 15.22 13.93 -2.83
N ASN A 145 15.90 13.20 -3.71
CA ASN A 145 17.28 13.47 -4.10
C ASN A 145 17.32 13.66 -5.61
N SER A 146 17.84 14.80 -6.06
CA SER A 146 17.99 15.12 -7.46
C SER A 146 19.41 15.54 -7.76
N ASN A 147 19.82 15.43 -9.04
CA ASN A 147 21.11 15.94 -9.48
C ASN A 147 21.15 17.49 -9.50
N GLU A 148 19.97 18.12 -9.49
CA GLU A 148 19.83 19.57 -9.39
C GLU A 148 19.70 19.97 -7.89
N PRO A 149 20.50 20.92 -7.39
CA PRO A 149 20.41 21.37 -6.00
C PRO A 149 19.04 22.03 -5.75
N ILE A 150 18.24 21.42 -4.89
CA ILE A 150 16.89 21.90 -4.53
C ILE A 150 16.96 23.06 -3.56
N THR A 151 17.97 23.07 -2.70
CA THR A 151 18.20 24.15 -1.72
C THR A 151 19.49 24.89 -2.01
N LYS A 152 19.42 26.22 -2.05
CA LYS A 152 20.56 27.15 -1.90
C LYS A 152 20.35 27.98 -0.66
#